data_a1c37fc8d6790f91b71483bc865becee
#
_entry.id   a1c37fc8d6790f91b71483bc865becee
#
_cell.length_a   1.000
_cell.length_b   1.000
_cell.length_c   1.000
_cell.angle_alpha   90.00
_cell.angle_beta   90.00
_cell.angle_gamma   90.00
#
_symmetry.space_group_name_H-M   'P 1'
#
loop_
_entity.id
_entity.type
_entity.pdbx_description
1 polymer ?
#
loop_
_entity_poly.entity_id
_entity_poly.type
_entity_poly.pdbx_seq_one_letter_code
_entity_poly.pdbx_strand_id
1 'polypeptide(L)'
;MQRPLKLAQYLPALGIETHVLAPDDPQWIHRDEALRVPTQAWVHRARYLGPSGRKPAEELHGKQGLARLSTQARLFGRRALVPDENVPWNLTAIPAAIRLVRKHEIDVVITTSPPNSIHLVGAAVKRATGVRWVADLRDSPVAHAHRRSESAAVRAKEKVDVGVAKLVARSADAIVCVADFIAGEVRALEPRGSVVTIPNGSDFDDFEGLDYVPGERLRITHTGSFFGKRDPRPFLQALHDSGLNATARFLGDFRSTDREWAAELDLGDRLDLIPYAPRSTSLALQRDSEALLLLIPDAGGRGKGVLSGKVFEYLAAGRPILAAVPPDGAAADLIRETGAGIVAAPDDVDGLREALLELDRRFHSGGLPDVPLSEAWRHRLARSTRVEETAELLRSLA
;
A
#
# COMPACT_ATOMS: atom_id res chain seq x y z
N MET A 1 1.20 4.65 -4.20
CA MET A 1 1.95 5.23 -5.34
C MET A 1 3.34 5.79 -4.99
N GLN A 2 3.72 5.86 -3.74
CA GLN A 2 4.99 6.51 -3.33
C GLN A 2 6.26 5.83 -3.92
N ARG A 3 6.32 4.49 -3.93
CA ARG A 3 7.52 3.77 -4.39
C ARG A 3 7.96 4.13 -5.82
N PRO A 4 7.11 4.06 -6.87
CA PRO A 4 7.53 4.47 -8.23
C PRO A 4 7.88 5.96 -8.32
N LEU A 5 7.16 6.82 -7.61
CA LEU A 5 7.44 8.26 -7.58
C LEU A 5 8.83 8.53 -7.00
N LYS A 6 9.18 7.87 -5.91
CA LYS A 6 10.47 8.06 -5.24
C LYS A 6 11.63 7.40 -5.98
N LEU A 7 11.40 6.28 -6.69
CA LEU A 7 12.38 5.79 -7.66
C LEU A 7 12.68 6.85 -8.73
N ALA A 8 11.64 7.46 -9.30
CA ALA A 8 11.81 8.53 -10.28
C ALA A 8 12.49 9.79 -9.70
N GLN A 9 12.35 10.04 -8.41
CA GLN A 9 12.97 11.17 -7.72
C GLN A 9 14.45 10.95 -7.41
N TYR A 10 14.82 9.76 -6.91
CA TYR A 10 16.15 9.52 -6.36
C TYR A 10 17.15 8.87 -7.34
N LEU A 11 16.67 8.03 -8.28
CA LEU A 11 17.57 7.38 -9.26
C LEU A 11 18.41 8.37 -10.10
N PRO A 12 17.86 9.53 -10.56
CA PRO A 12 18.68 10.49 -11.29
C PRO A 12 19.86 11.05 -10.49
N ALA A 13 19.69 11.28 -9.18
CA ALA A 13 20.78 11.71 -8.29
C ALA A 13 21.88 10.65 -8.14
N LEU A 14 21.57 9.39 -8.42
CA LEU A 14 22.50 8.26 -8.43
C LEU A 14 23.11 8.01 -9.83
N GLY A 15 22.92 8.94 -10.77
CA GLY A 15 23.49 8.86 -12.13
C GLY A 15 22.73 7.93 -13.09
N ILE A 16 21.47 7.59 -12.78
CA ILE A 16 20.63 6.73 -13.63
C ILE A 16 19.59 7.59 -14.34
N GLU A 17 19.71 7.73 -15.67
CA GLU A 17 18.69 8.41 -16.47
C GLU A 17 17.36 7.66 -16.36
N THR A 18 16.30 8.37 -16.00
CA THR A 18 15.04 7.74 -15.61
C THR A 18 13.88 8.19 -16.46
N HIS A 19 13.27 7.25 -17.18
CA HIS A 19 12.06 7.43 -17.98
C HIS A 19 10.89 6.70 -17.35
N VAL A 20 9.78 7.38 -17.17
CA VAL A 20 8.55 6.84 -16.58
C VAL A 20 7.46 6.79 -17.63
N LEU A 21 6.93 5.61 -17.93
CA LEU A 21 5.71 5.45 -18.73
C LEU A 21 4.50 5.26 -17.83
N ALA A 22 3.53 6.13 -17.95
CA ALA A 22 2.30 6.11 -17.16
C ALA A 22 1.05 6.31 -18.04
N PRO A 23 -0.15 5.90 -17.58
CA PRO A 23 -1.40 6.21 -18.28
C PRO A 23 -1.68 7.71 -18.27
N ASP A 24 -2.40 8.18 -19.28
CA ASP A 24 -2.82 9.57 -19.44
C ASP A 24 -4.16 9.89 -18.77
N ASP A 25 -4.89 8.89 -18.31
CA ASP A 25 -6.19 9.10 -17.65
C ASP A 25 -6.01 9.57 -16.21
N PRO A 26 -6.39 10.84 -15.91
CA PRO A 26 -6.27 11.38 -14.56
C PRO A 26 -7.47 11.07 -13.65
N GLN A 27 -8.52 10.39 -14.15
CA GLN A 27 -9.81 10.31 -13.45
C GLN A 27 -9.98 9.09 -12.55
N TRP A 28 -9.13 8.06 -12.65
CA TRP A 28 -9.31 6.83 -11.88
C TRP A 28 -8.62 6.82 -10.50
N ILE A 29 -7.84 7.82 -10.21
CA ILE A 29 -7.22 8.02 -8.88
C ILE A 29 -7.54 9.41 -8.35
N HIS A 30 -7.45 9.58 -7.03
CA HIS A 30 -7.41 10.92 -6.43
C HIS A 30 -6.16 11.65 -6.90
N ARG A 31 -6.34 12.90 -7.27
CA ARG A 31 -5.23 13.81 -7.51
C ARG A 31 -4.81 14.41 -6.17
N ASP A 32 -3.55 14.29 -5.86
CA ASP A 32 -2.91 15.07 -4.82
C ASP A 32 -2.11 16.17 -5.54
N GLU A 33 -2.61 17.39 -5.52
CA GLU A 33 -1.99 18.53 -6.22
C GLU A 33 -0.67 18.95 -5.57
N ALA A 34 -0.41 18.53 -4.34
CA ALA A 34 0.87 18.73 -3.66
C ALA A 34 1.97 17.78 -4.16
N LEU A 35 1.60 16.61 -4.72
CA LEU A 35 2.52 15.66 -5.28
C LEU A 35 2.97 16.09 -6.68
N ARG A 36 4.19 16.62 -6.77
CA ARG A 36 4.80 17.00 -8.04
C ARG A 36 5.55 15.83 -8.66
N VAL A 37 5.47 15.72 -9.97
CA VAL A 37 6.33 14.82 -10.74
C VAL A 37 7.77 15.35 -10.63
N PRO A 38 8.76 14.50 -10.29
CA PRO A 38 10.16 14.92 -10.25
C PRO A 38 10.61 15.51 -11.60
N THR A 39 11.22 16.68 -11.58
CA THR A 39 11.69 17.36 -12.79
C THR A 39 12.88 16.66 -13.43
N GLN A 40 13.58 15.82 -12.68
CA GLN A 40 14.76 15.07 -13.12
C GLN A 40 14.41 13.79 -13.90
N ALA A 41 13.17 13.34 -13.86
CA ALA A 41 12.72 12.16 -14.61
C ALA A 41 11.85 12.54 -15.80
N TRP A 42 12.03 11.84 -16.92
CA TRP A 42 11.22 12.02 -18.12
C TRP A 42 9.91 11.25 -18.03
N VAL A 43 8.78 11.95 -17.98
CA VAL A 43 7.46 11.30 -17.88
C VAL A 43 6.77 11.28 -19.24
N HIS A 44 6.52 10.06 -19.70
CA HIS A 44 5.79 9.75 -20.93
C HIS A 44 4.38 9.26 -20.59
N ARG A 45 3.42 9.58 -21.47
CA ARG A 45 2.03 9.17 -21.27
C ARG A 45 1.57 8.30 -22.44
N ALA A 46 0.91 7.18 -22.12
CA ALA A 46 0.21 6.37 -23.11
C ALA A 46 -1.29 6.38 -22.83
N ARG A 47 -2.09 6.46 -23.88
CA ARG A 47 -3.54 6.55 -23.79
C ARG A 47 -4.11 5.40 -22.95
N TYR A 48 -4.90 5.73 -21.94
CA TYR A 48 -5.58 4.73 -21.12
C TYR A 48 -6.85 4.24 -21.82
N LEU A 49 -6.99 2.93 -22.00
CA LEU A 49 -8.14 2.27 -22.63
C LEU A 49 -8.98 1.44 -21.64
N GLY A 50 -8.60 1.46 -20.35
CA GLY A 50 -9.33 0.74 -19.31
C GLY A 50 -10.59 1.48 -18.84
N PRO A 51 -11.31 0.91 -17.88
CA PRO A 51 -12.47 1.54 -17.28
C PRO A 51 -12.09 2.84 -16.57
N SER A 52 -12.72 3.95 -16.94
CA SER A 52 -12.54 5.26 -16.33
C SER A 52 -13.35 5.42 -15.04
N GLY A 53 -12.97 6.40 -14.24
CA GLY A 53 -13.66 6.77 -13.00
C GLY A 53 -13.27 5.89 -11.81
N ARG A 54 -13.23 6.53 -10.63
CA ARG A 54 -12.91 5.88 -9.37
C ARG A 54 -14.00 4.90 -8.94
N LYS A 55 -13.61 3.78 -8.34
CA LYS A 55 -14.53 2.90 -7.61
C LYS A 55 -14.76 3.46 -6.21
N PRO A 56 -15.98 3.81 -5.80
CA PRO A 56 -16.31 3.96 -4.39
C PRO A 56 -16.04 2.64 -3.65
N ALA A 57 -15.79 2.71 -2.35
CA ALA A 57 -15.60 1.52 -1.52
C ALA A 57 -16.79 0.55 -1.61
N GLU A 58 -18.00 1.09 -1.82
CA GLU A 58 -19.25 0.33 -1.95
C GLU A 58 -20.14 0.91 -3.06
N GLU A 59 -19.89 0.47 -4.28
CA GLU A 59 -20.60 1.01 -5.46
C GLU A 59 -22.11 0.69 -5.50
N LEU A 60 -22.56 -0.37 -4.83
CA LEU A 60 -23.95 -0.81 -4.83
C LEU A 60 -24.76 -0.35 -3.63
N HIS A 61 -24.10 0.18 -2.60
CA HIS A 61 -24.77 0.58 -1.37
C HIS A 61 -25.75 1.73 -1.63
N GLY A 62 -26.97 1.61 -1.12
CA GLY A 62 -28.04 2.62 -1.29
C GLY A 62 -28.64 2.72 -2.69
N LYS A 63 -28.16 1.96 -3.70
CA LYS A 63 -28.70 2.00 -5.07
C LYS A 63 -29.85 1.00 -5.25
N GLN A 64 -30.91 1.44 -5.94
CA GLN A 64 -32.11 0.64 -6.24
C GLN A 64 -32.47 0.74 -7.74
N GLY A 65 -33.30 -0.18 -8.22
CA GLY A 65 -33.87 -0.17 -9.57
C GLY A 65 -32.81 -0.14 -10.69
N LEU A 66 -33.05 0.64 -11.74
CA LEU A 66 -32.20 0.74 -12.93
C LEU A 66 -30.76 1.21 -12.60
N ALA A 67 -30.59 2.09 -11.60
CA ALA A 67 -29.27 2.55 -11.17
C ALA A 67 -28.44 1.42 -10.57
N ARG A 68 -29.06 0.48 -9.86
CA ARG A 68 -28.39 -0.72 -9.36
C ARG A 68 -28.00 -1.66 -10.49
N LEU A 69 -28.92 -1.91 -11.45
CA LEU A 69 -28.65 -2.78 -12.60
C LEU A 69 -27.52 -2.24 -13.48
N SER A 70 -27.52 -0.95 -13.80
CA SER A 70 -26.45 -0.32 -14.59
C SER A 70 -25.09 -0.38 -13.89
N THR A 71 -25.09 -0.15 -12.56
CA THR A 71 -23.86 -0.28 -11.75
C THR A 71 -23.38 -1.74 -11.71
N GLN A 72 -24.29 -2.72 -11.58
CA GLN A 72 -23.93 -4.13 -11.61
C GLN A 72 -23.34 -4.54 -12.98
N ALA A 73 -23.93 -4.10 -14.09
CA ALA A 73 -23.41 -4.36 -15.44
C ALA A 73 -21.99 -3.76 -15.61
N ARG A 74 -21.78 -2.51 -15.16
CA ARG A 74 -20.46 -1.87 -15.17
C ARG A 74 -19.43 -2.62 -14.32
N LEU A 75 -19.81 -3.04 -13.12
CA LEU A 75 -18.95 -3.83 -12.25
C LEU A 75 -18.62 -5.19 -12.83
N PHE A 76 -19.60 -5.85 -13.47
CA PHE A 76 -19.38 -7.10 -14.15
C PHE A 76 -18.37 -6.95 -15.29
N GLY A 77 -18.53 -5.93 -16.15
CA GLY A 77 -17.58 -5.62 -17.22
C GLY A 77 -16.16 -5.39 -16.69
N ARG A 78 -16.01 -4.62 -15.59
CA ARG A 78 -14.70 -4.43 -14.94
C ARG A 78 -14.13 -5.73 -14.38
N ARG A 79 -14.97 -6.56 -13.74
CA ARG A 79 -14.55 -7.84 -13.14
C ARG A 79 -14.18 -8.89 -14.19
N ALA A 80 -14.72 -8.79 -15.41
CA ALA A 80 -14.38 -9.67 -16.52
C ALA A 80 -12.97 -9.42 -17.07
N LEU A 81 -12.38 -8.25 -16.81
CA LEU A 81 -11.00 -7.93 -17.20
C LEU A 81 -10.01 -8.69 -16.30
N VAL A 82 -9.11 -9.43 -16.93
CA VAL A 82 -8.16 -10.34 -16.26
C VAL A 82 -6.74 -10.10 -16.80
N PRO A 83 -5.73 -10.02 -15.98
CA PRO A 83 -5.68 -10.23 -14.53
C PRO A 83 -6.34 -9.12 -13.72
N ASP A 84 -6.42 -7.89 -14.24
CA ASP A 84 -7.02 -6.74 -13.58
C ASP A 84 -7.66 -5.79 -14.58
N GLU A 85 -8.39 -4.79 -14.09
CA GLU A 85 -9.13 -3.83 -14.93
C GLU A 85 -8.24 -2.90 -15.75
N ASN A 86 -6.94 -2.88 -15.51
CA ASN A 86 -5.99 -2.05 -16.23
C ASN A 86 -5.38 -2.76 -17.45
N VAL A 87 -5.65 -4.05 -17.65
CA VAL A 87 -5.11 -4.82 -18.77
C VAL A 87 -5.36 -4.19 -20.16
N PRO A 88 -6.45 -3.46 -20.45
CA PRO A 88 -6.63 -2.81 -21.75
C PRO A 88 -5.58 -1.72 -22.03
N TRP A 89 -4.98 -1.11 -21.00
CA TRP A 89 -3.91 -0.15 -21.19
C TRP A 89 -2.67 -0.76 -21.86
N ASN A 90 -2.44 -2.06 -21.71
CA ASN A 90 -1.31 -2.76 -22.32
C ASN A 90 -1.28 -2.62 -23.85
N LEU A 91 -2.44 -2.43 -24.51
CA LEU A 91 -2.54 -2.22 -25.95
C LEU A 91 -1.80 -0.95 -26.43
N THR A 92 -1.76 0.06 -25.59
CA THR A 92 -1.05 1.33 -25.86
C THR A 92 0.29 1.41 -25.16
N ALA A 93 0.42 0.82 -23.98
CA ALA A 93 1.64 0.83 -23.19
C ALA A 93 2.77 0.01 -23.85
N ILE A 94 2.46 -1.18 -24.40
CA ILE A 94 3.48 -2.04 -25.03
C ILE A 94 4.16 -1.33 -26.21
N PRO A 95 3.45 -0.82 -27.24
CA PRO A 95 4.10 -0.15 -28.36
C PRO A 95 4.79 1.16 -27.95
N ALA A 96 4.24 1.88 -26.96
CA ALA A 96 4.90 3.06 -26.41
C ALA A 96 6.22 2.72 -25.71
N ALA A 97 6.22 1.70 -24.86
CA ALA A 97 7.41 1.24 -24.14
C ALA A 97 8.50 0.73 -25.12
N ILE A 98 8.14 -0.09 -26.11
CA ILE A 98 9.09 -0.55 -27.15
C ILE A 98 9.72 0.63 -27.87
N ARG A 99 8.92 1.65 -28.23
CA ARG A 99 9.43 2.87 -28.89
C ARG A 99 10.40 3.64 -27.98
N LEU A 100 10.07 3.77 -26.69
CA LEU A 100 10.93 4.46 -25.72
C LEU A 100 12.25 3.71 -25.52
N VAL A 101 12.21 2.40 -25.35
CA VAL A 101 13.41 1.56 -25.20
C VAL A 101 14.35 1.77 -26.38
N ARG A 102 13.84 1.72 -27.62
CA ARG A 102 14.66 1.88 -28.82
C ARG A 102 15.16 3.31 -29.03
N LYS A 103 14.32 4.31 -28.69
CA LYS A 103 14.65 5.73 -28.92
C LYS A 103 15.70 6.26 -27.96
N HIS A 104 15.64 5.80 -26.71
CA HIS A 104 16.47 6.29 -25.61
C HIS A 104 17.51 5.24 -25.19
N GLU A 105 17.67 4.15 -25.95
CA GLU A 105 18.66 3.09 -25.68
C GLU A 105 18.62 2.60 -24.23
N ILE A 106 17.37 2.37 -23.69
CA ILE A 106 17.15 1.98 -22.30
C ILE A 106 17.79 0.62 -22.02
N ASP A 107 18.64 0.55 -21.01
CA ASP A 107 19.32 -0.68 -20.58
C ASP A 107 18.44 -1.61 -19.79
N VAL A 108 17.59 -1.06 -18.89
CA VAL A 108 16.74 -1.83 -17.98
C VAL A 108 15.35 -1.25 -17.90
N VAL A 109 14.33 -2.12 -17.98
CA VAL A 109 12.92 -1.77 -17.76
C VAL A 109 12.47 -2.31 -16.43
N ILE A 110 11.84 -1.46 -15.61
CA ILE A 110 11.18 -1.87 -14.36
C ILE A 110 9.67 -1.84 -14.55
N THR A 111 8.98 -2.92 -14.19
CA THR A 111 7.51 -2.94 -14.07
C THR A 111 7.13 -3.15 -12.62
N THR A 112 6.23 -2.32 -12.08
CA THR A 112 5.85 -2.36 -10.65
C THR A 112 4.36 -2.64 -10.48
N SER A 113 4.00 -3.66 -9.70
CA SER A 113 2.62 -4.07 -9.42
C SER A 113 2.22 -3.79 -7.96
N PRO A 114 0.91 -3.61 -7.66
CA PRO A 114 -0.24 -3.68 -8.57
C PRO A 114 -0.34 -2.46 -9.49
N PRO A 115 -0.97 -2.60 -10.68
CA PRO A 115 -1.70 -3.76 -11.20
C PRO A 115 -0.79 -4.86 -11.76
N ASN A 116 -1.23 -6.15 -11.70
CA ASN A 116 -0.41 -7.27 -12.16
C ASN A 116 -0.27 -7.31 -13.70
N SER A 117 -1.24 -6.76 -14.43
CA SER A 117 -1.20 -6.65 -15.90
C SER A 117 0.02 -5.91 -16.43
N ILE A 118 0.66 -5.07 -15.61
CA ILE A 118 1.87 -4.34 -16.00
C ILE A 118 3.05 -5.27 -16.35
N HIS A 119 3.11 -6.44 -15.72
CA HIS A 119 4.17 -7.42 -15.99
C HIS A 119 4.06 -8.06 -17.37
N LEU A 120 2.85 -8.06 -17.97
CA LEU A 120 2.67 -8.43 -19.38
C LEU A 120 3.35 -7.43 -20.32
N VAL A 121 3.36 -6.14 -19.94
CA VAL A 121 4.11 -5.11 -20.68
C VAL A 121 5.61 -5.40 -20.59
N GLY A 122 6.17 -5.65 -19.40
CA GLY A 122 7.57 -5.98 -19.20
C GLY A 122 8.02 -7.18 -20.04
N ALA A 123 7.26 -8.27 -19.99
CA ALA A 123 7.54 -9.48 -20.76
C ALA A 123 7.49 -9.23 -22.28
N ALA A 124 6.49 -8.47 -22.76
CA ALA A 124 6.36 -8.15 -24.19
C ALA A 124 7.48 -7.24 -24.68
N VAL A 125 7.87 -6.23 -23.89
CA VAL A 125 8.97 -5.30 -24.22
C VAL A 125 10.29 -6.04 -24.26
N LYS A 126 10.61 -6.85 -23.23
CA LYS A 126 11.81 -7.69 -23.22
C LYS A 126 11.87 -8.61 -24.44
N ARG A 127 10.77 -9.27 -24.78
CA ARG A 127 10.71 -10.16 -25.98
C ARG A 127 10.98 -9.41 -27.28
N ALA A 128 10.50 -8.15 -27.40
CA ALA A 128 10.56 -7.37 -28.63
C ALA A 128 11.89 -6.60 -28.80
N THR A 129 12.62 -6.33 -27.72
CA THR A 129 13.80 -5.47 -27.73
C THR A 129 15.05 -6.13 -27.17
N GLY A 130 14.93 -7.20 -26.39
CA GLY A 130 16.04 -7.83 -25.66
C GLY A 130 16.46 -7.09 -24.40
N VAL A 131 15.80 -5.96 -24.04
CA VAL A 131 16.13 -5.15 -22.86
C VAL A 131 16.05 -5.97 -21.58
N ARG A 132 16.90 -5.67 -20.60
CA ARG A 132 16.80 -6.30 -19.26
C ARG A 132 15.50 -5.88 -18.57
N TRP A 133 14.88 -6.82 -17.87
CA TRP A 133 13.59 -6.58 -17.21
C TRP A 133 13.61 -6.94 -15.75
N VAL A 134 13.28 -5.97 -14.90
CA VAL A 134 13.06 -6.12 -13.46
C VAL A 134 11.55 -6.07 -13.17
N ALA A 135 11.03 -7.07 -12.49
CA ALA A 135 9.65 -7.09 -11.99
C ALA A 135 9.63 -6.71 -10.50
N ASP A 136 9.03 -5.58 -10.15
CA ASP A 136 8.87 -5.09 -8.77
C ASP A 136 7.49 -5.46 -8.22
N LEU A 137 7.44 -6.39 -7.27
CA LEU A 137 6.25 -6.98 -6.67
C LEU A 137 6.02 -6.36 -5.29
N ARG A 138 5.03 -5.46 -5.20
CA ARG A 138 4.67 -4.80 -3.94
C ARG A 138 3.62 -5.55 -3.13
N ASP A 139 2.95 -6.49 -3.75
CA ASP A 139 1.97 -7.38 -3.12
C ASP A 139 2.22 -8.82 -3.58
N SER A 140 1.74 -9.80 -2.81
CA SER A 140 1.82 -11.20 -3.20
C SER A 140 1.17 -11.43 -4.57
N PRO A 141 1.88 -12.00 -5.54
CA PRO A 141 1.32 -12.31 -6.86
C PRO A 141 0.43 -13.56 -6.85
N VAL A 142 0.48 -14.36 -5.78
CA VAL A 142 -0.24 -15.63 -5.68
C VAL A 142 -1.32 -15.63 -4.59
N ALA A 143 -1.17 -14.79 -3.54
CA ALA A 143 -2.08 -14.74 -2.40
C ALA A 143 -2.47 -13.31 -2.04
N HIS A 144 -3.67 -12.87 -2.43
CA HIS A 144 -4.14 -11.52 -2.14
C HIS A 144 -4.84 -11.43 -0.78
N ALA A 145 -4.21 -10.81 0.21
CA ALA A 145 -4.76 -10.61 1.55
C ALA A 145 -6.09 -9.83 1.58
N HIS A 146 -6.34 -8.99 0.59
CA HIS A 146 -7.49 -8.09 0.57
C HIS A 146 -8.72 -8.60 -0.19
N ARG A 147 -8.71 -9.83 -0.73
CA ARG A 147 -9.89 -10.36 -1.44
C ARG A 147 -10.97 -10.87 -0.47
N ARG A 148 -12.21 -10.37 -0.65
CA ARG A 148 -13.35 -10.65 0.23
C ARG A 148 -14.05 -11.98 -0.05
N SER A 149 -14.02 -12.51 -1.27
CA SER A 149 -14.87 -13.61 -1.69
C SER A 149 -14.07 -14.76 -2.28
N GLU A 150 -14.40 -15.98 -1.88
CA GLU A 150 -13.87 -17.23 -2.45
C GLU A 150 -14.76 -17.78 -3.57
N SER A 151 -15.51 -16.92 -4.27
CA SER A 151 -16.34 -17.32 -5.39
C SER A 151 -15.52 -17.94 -6.53
N ALA A 152 -16.19 -18.73 -7.39
CA ALA A 152 -15.54 -19.35 -8.54
C ALA A 152 -14.84 -18.34 -9.46
N ALA A 153 -15.42 -17.13 -9.61
CA ALA A 153 -14.81 -16.04 -10.38
C ALA A 153 -13.53 -15.52 -9.74
N VAL A 154 -13.47 -15.41 -8.41
CA VAL A 154 -12.24 -15.00 -7.68
C VAL A 154 -11.17 -16.07 -7.85
N ARG A 155 -11.50 -17.37 -7.70
CA ARG A 155 -10.56 -18.46 -7.93
C ARG A 155 -10.02 -18.51 -9.37
N ALA A 156 -10.88 -18.25 -10.38
CA ALA A 156 -10.44 -18.17 -11.76
C ALA A 156 -9.44 -17.02 -11.97
N LYS A 157 -9.71 -15.86 -11.37
CA LYS A 157 -8.80 -14.71 -11.41
C LYS A 157 -7.47 -14.98 -10.72
N GLU A 158 -7.48 -15.65 -9.57
CA GLU A 158 -6.25 -16.08 -8.87
C GLU A 158 -5.40 -17.03 -9.72
N LYS A 159 -6.02 -17.94 -10.49
CA LYS A 159 -5.28 -18.79 -11.45
C LYS A 159 -4.55 -17.98 -12.52
N VAL A 160 -5.17 -16.90 -13.00
CA VAL A 160 -4.53 -16.00 -13.98
C VAL A 160 -3.41 -15.21 -13.33
N ASP A 161 -3.60 -14.70 -12.11
CA ASP A 161 -2.53 -14.04 -11.36
C ASP A 161 -1.33 -14.97 -11.15
N VAL A 162 -1.56 -16.23 -10.79
CA VAL A 162 -0.50 -17.26 -10.72
C VAL A 162 0.15 -17.49 -12.09
N GLY A 163 -0.63 -17.44 -13.18
CA GLY A 163 -0.10 -17.50 -14.55
C GLY A 163 0.84 -16.34 -14.86
N VAL A 164 0.48 -15.11 -14.46
CA VAL A 164 1.35 -13.93 -14.59
C VAL A 164 2.58 -14.06 -13.70
N ALA A 165 2.44 -14.54 -12.45
CA ALA A 165 3.58 -14.78 -11.57
C ALA A 165 4.57 -15.80 -12.16
N LYS A 166 4.10 -16.89 -12.76
CA LYS A 166 4.92 -17.86 -13.48
C LYS A 166 5.60 -17.26 -14.71
N LEU A 167 4.93 -16.37 -15.44
CA LEU A 167 5.52 -15.63 -16.57
C LEU A 167 6.67 -14.74 -16.06
N VAL A 168 6.46 -14.00 -14.97
CA VAL A 168 7.49 -13.18 -14.33
C VAL A 168 8.69 -14.06 -13.93
N ALA A 169 8.45 -15.16 -13.19
CA ALA A 169 9.49 -16.06 -12.74
C ALA A 169 10.35 -16.62 -13.90
N ARG A 170 9.70 -16.94 -15.03
CA ARG A 170 10.39 -17.52 -16.20
C ARG A 170 11.10 -16.49 -17.09
N SER A 171 10.74 -15.22 -17.00
CA SER A 171 11.14 -14.24 -18.02
C SER A 171 11.86 -13.00 -17.48
N ALA A 172 11.65 -12.60 -16.22
CA ALA A 172 12.36 -11.46 -15.65
C ALA A 172 13.83 -11.78 -15.39
N ASP A 173 14.73 -10.80 -15.58
CA ASP A 173 16.15 -10.93 -15.23
C ASP A 173 16.37 -10.79 -13.74
N ALA A 174 15.55 -9.95 -13.08
CA ALA A 174 15.47 -9.86 -11.63
C ALA A 174 14.03 -9.62 -11.17
N ILE A 175 13.73 -10.08 -9.96
CA ILE A 175 12.44 -9.90 -9.31
C ILE A 175 12.70 -9.25 -7.95
N VAL A 176 12.16 -8.06 -7.76
CA VAL A 176 12.21 -7.33 -6.50
C VAL A 176 10.92 -7.60 -5.74
N CYS A 177 11.02 -8.03 -4.50
CA CYS A 177 9.91 -8.26 -3.59
C CYS A 177 9.98 -7.30 -2.40
N VAL A 178 8.85 -6.75 -1.96
CA VAL A 178 8.86 -5.82 -0.81
C VAL A 178 8.92 -6.51 0.55
N ALA A 179 8.83 -7.85 0.59
CA ALA A 179 8.91 -8.64 1.81
C ALA A 179 9.47 -10.04 1.50
N ASP A 180 10.16 -10.65 2.47
CA ASP A 180 10.74 -11.99 2.33
C ASP A 180 9.68 -13.07 2.14
N PHE A 181 8.50 -12.90 2.71
CA PHE A 181 7.37 -13.80 2.46
C PHE A 181 7.03 -13.85 0.97
N ILE A 182 6.94 -12.69 0.29
CA ILE A 182 6.67 -12.61 -1.15
C ILE A 182 7.84 -13.23 -1.94
N ALA A 183 9.07 -12.96 -1.52
CA ALA A 183 10.25 -13.54 -2.14
C ALA A 183 10.26 -15.08 -2.03
N GLY A 184 9.82 -15.62 -0.89
CA GLY A 184 9.63 -17.06 -0.69
C GLY A 184 8.61 -17.67 -1.66
N GLU A 185 7.44 -17.02 -1.82
CA GLU A 185 6.43 -17.45 -2.80
C GLU A 185 6.95 -17.43 -4.24
N VAL A 186 7.73 -16.39 -4.60
CA VAL A 186 8.33 -16.27 -5.93
C VAL A 186 9.41 -17.32 -6.15
N ARG A 187 10.28 -17.57 -5.16
CA ARG A 187 11.31 -18.65 -5.25
C ARG A 187 10.70 -20.03 -5.44
N ALA A 188 9.52 -20.28 -4.84
CA ALA A 188 8.78 -21.53 -5.05
C ALA A 188 8.26 -21.72 -6.50
N LEU A 189 8.29 -20.65 -7.33
CA LEU A 189 7.98 -20.73 -8.76
C LEU A 189 9.21 -21.03 -9.63
N GLU A 190 10.37 -21.29 -9.03
CA GLU A 190 11.64 -21.61 -9.70
C GLU A 190 12.03 -20.53 -10.73
N PRO A 191 12.26 -19.27 -10.29
CA PRO A 191 12.57 -18.16 -11.18
C PRO A 191 13.92 -18.36 -11.88
N ARG A 192 14.03 -17.89 -13.13
CA ARG A 192 15.28 -17.88 -13.88
C ARG A 192 16.21 -16.74 -13.50
N GLY A 193 15.64 -15.59 -13.16
CA GLY A 193 16.38 -14.43 -12.71
C GLY A 193 16.60 -14.40 -11.20
N SER A 194 17.36 -13.44 -10.72
CA SER A 194 17.60 -13.24 -9.30
C SER A 194 16.32 -12.80 -8.58
N VAL A 195 16.15 -13.20 -7.31
CA VAL A 195 15.06 -12.74 -6.44
C VAL A 195 15.66 -12.03 -5.25
N VAL A 196 15.39 -10.74 -5.14
CA VAL A 196 15.88 -9.86 -4.08
C VAL A 196 14.73 -9.27 -3.28
N THR A 197 14.94 -9.06 -1.99
CA THR A 197 13.99 -8.35 -1.14
C THR A 197 14.48 -6.93 -0.96
N ILE A 198 13.71 -5.96 -1.48
CA ILE A 198 13.91 -4.53 -1.24
C ILE A 198 12.61 -3.97 -0.68
N PRO A 199 12.49 -3.81 0.64
CA PRO A 199 11.25 -3.36 1.27
C PRO A 199 10.81 -1.96 0.84
N ASN A 200 9.60 -1.58 1.20
CA ASN A 200 9.21 -0.18 1.21
C ASN A 200 10.05 0.58 2.23
N GLY A 201 10.04 1.89 2.12
CA GLY A 201 10.71 2.78 3.07
C GLY A 201 9.88 4.03 3.31
N SER A 202 10.37 4.89 4.17
CA SER A 202 9.79 6.21 4.42
C SER A 202 10.82 7.31 4.21
N ASP A 203 10.35 8.48 3.85
CA ASP A 203 11.15 9.69 3.84
C ASP A 203 10.91 10.38 5.19
N PHE A 204 11.91 10.36 6.05
CA PHE A 204 11.82 10.95 7.39
C PHE A 204 11.67 12.47 7.32
N ASP A 205 12.26 13.10 6.30
CA ASP A 205 12.18 14.52 6.04
C ASP A 205 10.74 14.98 5.72
N ASP A 206 9.86 14.09 5.29
CA ASP A 206 8.43 14.39 5.09
C ASP A 206 7.74 14.83 6.41
N PHE A 207 8.35 14.54 7.57
CA PHE A 207 7.85 14.90 8.90
C PHE A 207 8.59 16.07 9.54
N GLU A 208 9.61 16.64 8.89
CA GLU A 208 10.32 17.81 9.38
C GLU A 208 9.39 19.02 9.47
N GLY A 209 9.45 19.73 10.59
CA GLY A 209 8.59 20.89 10.86
C GLY A 209 7.12 20.54 11.16
N LEU A 210 6.79 19.26 11.31
CA LEU A 210 5.48 18.83 11.80
C LEU A 210 5.53 18.61 13.32
N ASP A 211 4.71 19.35 14.05
CA ASP A 211 4.68 19.29 15.50
C ASP A 211 3.59 18.34 16.01
N TYR A 212 3.86 17.77 17.18
CA TYR A 212 2.89 17.11 18.02
C TYR A 212 2.45 18.07 19.12
N VAL A 213 1.14 18.29 19.21
CA VAL A 213 0.53 19.05 20.29
C VAL A 213 -0.30 18.10 21.14
N PRO A 214 0.07 17.88 22.42
CA PRO A 214 -0.68 17.00 23.30
C PRO A 214 -2.16 17.39 23.36
N GLY A 215 -3.04 16.40 23.11
CA GLY A 215 -4.47 16.59 23.23
C GLY A 215 -4.96 16.42 24.67
N GLU A 216 -6.18 16.87 24.93
CA GLU A 216 -6.86 16.60 26.20
C GLU A 216 -7.34 15.14 26.31
N ARG A 217 -7.44 14.44 25.17
CA ARG A 217 -7.87 13.04 25.05
C ARG A 217 -6.83 12.24 24.29
N LEU A 218 -6.75 10.96 24.56
CA LEU A 218 -5.98 10.01 23.77
C LEU A 218 -6.55 9.92 22.34
N ARG A 219 -5.87 10.51 21.34
CA ARG A 219 -6.26 10.47 19.93
C ARG A 219 -5.50 9.36 19.22
N ILE A 220 -6.25 8.37 18.72
CA ILE A 220 -5.67 7.23 18.01
C ILE A 220 -6.06 7.34 16.54
N THR A 221 -5.07 7.54 15.67
CA THR A 221 -5.31 7.91 14.27
C THR A 221 -4.94 6.80 13.30
N HIS A 222 -5.87 6.48 12.40
CA HIS A 222 -5.61 5.68 11.21
C HIS A 222 -5.71 6.53 9.95
N THR A 223 -4.72 6.47 9.08
CA THR A 223 -4.77 7.15 7.79
C THR A 223 -4.85 6.18 6.64
N GLY A 224 -5.84 6.36 5.76
CA GLY A 224 -6.07 5.58 4.54
C GLY A 224 -7.44 4.94 4.46
N SER A 225 -7.87 4.69 3.23
CA SER A 225 -9.20 4.15 2.92
C SER A 225 -9.35 2.70 3.32
N PHE A 226 -10.58 2.32 3.71
CA PHE A 226 -10.96 0.94 4.01
C PHE A 226 -11.42 0.24 2.74
N PHE A 227 -10.76 -0.87 2.42
CA PHE A 227 -11.12 -1.73 1.30
C PHE A 227 -10.78 -3.20 1.61
N GLY A 228 -11.40 -4.12 0.86
CA GLY A 228 -11.14 -5.55 1.02
C GLY A 228 -11.51 -6.07 2.42
N LYS A 229 -10.61 -6.81 3.05
CA LYS A 229 -10.79 -7.42 4.38
C LYS A 229 -10.34 -6.52 5.53
N ARG A 230 -9.82 -5.31 5.27
CA ARG A 230 -9.49 -4.39 6.36
C ARG A 230 -10.77 -3.99 7.08
N ASP A 231 -10.87 -4.26 8.38
CA ASP A 231 -12.06 -4.07 9.19
C ASP A 231 -11.73 -3.20 10.42
N PRO A 232 -12.39 -2.05 10.61
CA PRO A 232 -12.21 -1.22 11.80
C PRO A 232 -13.04 -1.68 12.99
N ARG A 233 -14.01 -2.59 12.80
CA ARG A 233 -15.02 -2.95 13.80
C ARG A 233 -14.43 -3.55 15.07
N PRO A 234 -13.46 -4.50 15.04
CA PRO A 234 -12.88 -5.03 16.28
C PRO A 234 -12.23 -3.94 17.13
N PHE A 235 -11.51 -3.00 16.49
CA PHE A 235 -10.92 -1.87 17.20
C PHE A 235 -11.99 -0.92 17.78
N LEU A 236 -13.03 -0.58 17.01
CA LEU A 236 -14.10 0.30 17.47
C LEU A 236 -14.91 -0.37 18.60
N GLN A 237 -15.15 -1.68 18.54
CA GLN A 237 -15.76 -2.44 19.61
C GLN A 237 -14.89 -2.39 20.88
N ALA A 238 -13.59 -2.63 20.74
CA ALA A 238 -12.64 -2.53 21.85
C ALA A 238 -12.63 -1.14 22.49
N LEU A 239 -12.70 -0.08 21.68
CA LEU A 239 -12.80 1.29 22.15
C LEU A 239 -14.11 1.54 22.91
N HIS A 240 -15.23 1.06 22.39
CA HIS A 240 -16.53 1.14 23.08
C HIS A 240 -16.47 0.43 24.44
N ASP A 241 -16.03 -0.84 24.46
CA ASP A 241 -16.03 -1.70 25.64
C ASP A 241 -14.97 -1.29 26.68
N SER A 242 -13.97 -0.51 26.30
CA SER A 242 -12.99 0.05 27.22
C SER A 242 -13.57 1.14 28.12
N GLY A 243 -14.65 1.82 27.71
CA GLY A 243 -15.21 2.98 28.40
C GLY A 243 -14.31 4.22 28.41
N LEU A 244 -13.17 4.21 27.70
CA LEU A 244 -12.20 5.27 27.70
C LEU A 244 -12.72 6.55 27.03
N ASN A 245 -12.32 7.70 27.54
CA ASN A 245 -12.51 8.99 26.88
C ASN A 245 -11.42 9.25 25.84
N ALA A 246 -11.33 8.35 24.85
CA ALA A 246 -10.37 8.41 23.76
C ALA A 246 -11.07 8.65 22.42
N THR A 247 -10.38 9.23 21.45
CA THR A 247 -10.92 9.52 20.12
C THR A 247 -10.23 8.68 19.06
N ALA A 248 -11.01 7.89 18.33
CA ALA A 248 -10.58 7.21 17.11
C ALA A 248 -10.74 8.15 15.91
N ARG A 249 -9.62 8.50 15.24
CA ARG A 249 -9.63 9.34 14.03
C ARG A 249 -9.30 8.50 12.80
N PHE A 250 -10.17 8.57 11.79
CA PHE A 250 -9.98 7.85 10.53
C PHE A 250 -9.97 8.82 9.37
N LEU A 251 -8.81 8.98 8.71
CA LEU A 251 -8.69 9.81 7.53
C LEU A 251 -8.71 8.96 6.27
N GLY A 252 -9.66 9.21 5.38
CA GLY A 252 -9.84 8.50 4.10
C GLY A 252 -11.25 7.98 3.89
N ASP A 253 -11.42 7.09 2.89
CA ASP A 253 -12.75 6.51 2.65
C ASP A 253 -13.10 5.49 3.73
N PHE A 254 -14.13 5.80 4.49
CA PHE A 254 -14.74 4.88 5.44
C PHE A 254 -15.99 4.28 4.79
N ARG A 255 -16.13 2.96 4.84
CA ARG A 255 -17.27 2.28 4.19
C ARG A 255 -18.59 2.69 4.83
N SER A 256 -19.66 2.84 4.03
CA SER A 256 -20.99 3.15 4.53
C SER A 256 -21.51 2.10 5.51
N THR A 257 -21.30 0.81 5.22
CA THR A 257 -21.67 -0.29 6.11
C THR A 257 -20.94 -0.28 7.45
N ASP A 258 -19.67 0.16 7.47
CA ASP A 258 -18.92 0.29 8.72
C ASP A 258 -19.35 1.54 9.49
N ARG A 259 -19.73 2.61 8.77
CA ARG A 259 -20.28 3.83 9.38
C ARG A 259 -21.62 3.58 10.03
N GLU A 260 -22.53 2.86 9.34
CA GLU A 260 -23.83 2.48 9.88
C GLU A 260 -23.67 1.61 11.14
N TRP A 261 -22.81 0.60 11.07
CA TRP A 261 -22.50 -0.25 12.21
C TRP A 261 -21.87 0.55 13.37
N ALA A 262 -20.94 1.46 13.10
CA ALA A 262 -20.30 2.28 14.13
C ALA A 262 -21.29 3.27 14.79
N ALA A 263 -22.33 3.70 14.08
CA ALA A 263 -23.39 4.54 14.63
C ALA A 263 -24.22 3.77 15.69
N GLU A 264 -24.34 2.45 15.59
CA GLU A 264 -25.03 1.61 16.56
C GLU A 264 -24.23 1.47 17.87
N LEU A 265 -22.90 1.69 17.84
CA LEU A 265 -22.06 1.66 19.05
C LEU A 265 -22.16 2.92 19.92
N ASP A 266 -22.83 3.96 19.44
CA ASP A 266 -22.99 5.24 20.15
C ASP A 266 -21.66 5.82 20.68
N LEU A 267 -20.63 5.81 19.83
CA LEU A 267 -19.32 6.37 20.18
C LEU A 267 -19.35 7.92 20.28
N GLY A 268 -20.37 8.57 19.70
CA GLY A 268 -20.53 10.01 19.73
C GLY A 268 -19.28 10.76 19.20
N ASP A 269 -18.75 11.68 20.02
CA ASP A 269 -17.57 12.48 19.72
C ASP A 269 -16.23 11.71 19.84
N ARG A 270 -16.29 10.44 20.24
CA ARG A 270 -15.13 9.53 20.26
C ARG A 270 -14.79 8.93 18.89
N LEU A 271 -15.59 9.19 17.86
CA LEU A 271 -15.32 8.75 16.48
C LEU A 271 -15.28 9.95 15.53
N ASP A 272 -14.10 10.23 15.00
CA ASP A 272 -13.87 11.29 14.03
C ASP A 272 -13.56 10.68 12.64
N LEU A 273 -14.45 10.88 11.66
CA LEU A 273 -14.36 10.39 10.30
C LEU A 273 -14.00 11.53 9.34
N ILE A 274 -12.72 11.65 9.04
CA ILE A 274 -12.17 12.69 8.20
C ILE A 274 -12.16 12.19 6.74
N PRO A 275 -12.77 12.91 5.79
CA PRO A 275 -12.74 12.55 4.39
C PRO A 275 -11.32 12.47 3.83
N TYR A 276 -11.18 11.90 2.61
CA TYR A 276 -9.89 11.90 1.92
C TYR A 276 -9.29 13.32 1.86
N ALA A 277 -8.04 13.43 2.25
CA ALA A 277 -7.26 14.66 2.25
C ALA A 277 -5.90 14.46 1.55
N PRO A 278 -5.23 15.55 1.13
CA PRO A 278 -3.88 15.50 0.58
C PRO A 278 -2.87 14.83 1.52
N ARG A 279 -1.76 14.34 0.95
CA ARG A 279 -0.70 13.66 1.72
C ARG A 279 -0.16 14.51 2.87
N SER A 280 0.06 15.81 2.66
CA SER A 280 0.54 16.73 3.70
C SER A 280 -0.36 16.75 4.93
N THR A 281 -1.67 16.82 4.74
CA THR A 281 -2.66 16.71 5.82
C THR A 281 -2.59 15.34 6.53
N SER A 282 -2.41 14.27 5.75
CA SER A 282 -2.28 12.91 6.32
C SER A 282 -1.04 12.80 7.21
N LEU A 283 0.10 13.34 6.79
CA LEU A 283 1.35 13.33 7.57
C LEU A 283 1.23 14.19 8.82
N ALA A 284 0.66 15.40 8.70
CA ALA A 284 0.41 16.27 9.84
C ALA A 284 -0.49 15.60 10.88
N LEU A 285 -1.56 14.92 10.42
CA LEU A 285 -2.48 14.21 11.32
C LEU A 285 -1.82 12.99 11.98
N GLN A 286 -0.93 12.28 11.27
CA GLN A 286 -0.14 11.20 11.84
C GLN A 286 0.79 11.72 12.93
N ARG A 287 1.47 12.84 12.67
CA ARG A 287 2.39 13.45 13.64
C ARG A 287 1.64 14.01 14.84
N ASP A 288 0.51 14.69 14.61
CA ASP A 288 -0.36 15.24 15.66
C ASP A 288 -1.36 14.21 16.20
N SER A 289 -0.85 13.13 16.73
CA SER A 289 -1.63 12.04 17.35
C SER A 289 -0.92 11.52 18.60
N GLU A 290 -1.66 11.07 19.60
CA GLU A 290 -1.09 10.37 20.75
C GLU A 290 -0.60 8.98 20.34
N ALA A 291 -1.37 8.29 19.50
CA ALA A 291 -0.99 7.00 18.95
C ALA A 291 -1.49 6.82 17.52
N LEU A 292 -0.87 5.91 16.78
CA LEU A 292 -1.25 5.55 15.41
C LEU A 292 -1.83 4.13 15.37
N LEU A 293 -2.95 3.94 14.67
CA LEU A 293 -3.59 2.63 14.51
C LEU A 293 -3.19 1.99 13.19
N LEU A 294 -2.39 0.93 13.26
CA LEU A 294 -2.05 0.11 12.11
C LEU A 294 -3.02 -1.07 12.00
N LEU A 295 -3.74 -1.18 10.88
CA LEU A 295 -4.69 -2.26 10.62
C LEU A 295 -4.21 -3.14 9.45
N ILE A 296 -3.87 -4.41 9.72
CA ILE A 296 -3.58 -5.44 8.73
C ILE A 296 -4.43 -6.67 9.04
N PRO A 297 -5.38 -7.07 8.16
CA PRO A 297 -6.22 -8.24 8.42
C PRO A 297 -5.41 -9.53 8.38
N ASP A 298 -5.76 -10.53 9.18
CA ASP A 298 -5.14 -11.86 9.09
C ASP A 298 -5.47 -12.54 7.75
N ALA A 299 -6.71 -12.43 7.30
CA ALA A 299 -7.17 -12.93 6.01
C ALA A 299 -6.86 -14.42 5.76
N GLY A 300 -6.89 -15.26 6.81
CA GLY A 300 -6.54 -16.68 6.75
C GLY A 300 -5.03 -16.89 6.56
N GLY A 301 -4.22 -16.15 7.30
CA GLY A 301 -2.76 -16.20 7.30
C GLY A 301 -2.10 -15.39 6.18
N ARG A 302 -2.86 -14.89 5.20
CA ARG A 302 -2.31 -14.12 4.07
C ARG A 302 -1.81 -12.73 4.48
N GLY A 303 -2.27 -12.23 5.63
CA GLY A 303 -1.83 -10.96 6.21
C GLY A 303 -0.43 -10.99 6.82
N LYS A 304 0.11 -12.17 7.15
CA LYS A 304 1.39 -12.33 7.83
C LYS A 304 2.58 -11.74 7.04
N GLY A 305 2.56 -11.85 5.72
CA GLY A 305 3.59 -11.27 4.85
C GLY A 305 3.40 -9.81 4.46
N VAL A 306 2.35 -9.15 4.96
CA VAL A 306 2.02 -7.78 4.53
C VAL A 306 2.84 -6.75 5.29
N LEU A 307 3.77 -6.08 4.59
CA LEU A 307 4.44 -4.86 5.02
C LEU A 307 3.89 -3.66 4.25
N SER A 308 2.78 -3.10 4.72
CA SER A 308 2.16 -1.96 4.05
C SER A 308 3.04 -0.70 4.17
N GLY A 309 2.92 0.22 3.20
CA GLY A 309 3.64 1.50 3.26
C GLY A 309 3.34 2.33 4.53
N LYS A 310 2.18 2.10 5.18
CA LYS A 310 1.81 2.77 6.43
C LYS A 310 2.72 2.43 7.61
N VAL A 311 3.21 1.19 7.69
CA VAL A 311 4.14 0.79 8.75
C VAL A 311 5.34 1.73 8.75
N PHE A 312 5.93 1.96 7.58
CA PHE A 312 7.10 2.82 7.41
C PHE A 312 6.78 4.29 7.69
N GLU A 313 5.63 4.79 7.22
CA GLU A 313 5.19 6.16 7.52
C GLU A 313 4.94 6.37 9.01
N TYR A 314 4.30 5.42 9.70
CA TYR A 314 4.01 5.50 11.13
C TYR A 314 5.28 5.44 11.97
N LEU A 315 6.24 4.60 11.59
CA LEU A 315 7.57 4.59 12.21
C LEU A 315 8.31 5.92 12.00
N ALA A 316 8.17 6.54 10.82
CA ALA A 316 8.78 7.84 10.56
C ALA A 316 8.07 8.99 11.28
N ALA A 317 6.75 8.90 11.51
CA ALA A 317 6.02 9.86 12.31
C ALA A 317 6.49 9.89 13.78
N GLY A 318 7.14 8.82 14.25
CA GLY A 318 7.73 8.75 15.58
C GLY A 318 6.70 8.72 16.71
N ARG A 319 5.45 8.36 16.44
CA ARG A 319 4.40 8.23 17.48
C ARG A 319 4.19 6.76 17.84
N PRO A 320 3.77 6.46 19.09
CA PRO A 320 3.42 5.10 19.50
C PRO A 320 2.41 4.46 18.55
N ILE A 321 2.58 3.17 18.24
CA ILE A 321 1.73 2.44 17.30
C ILE A 321 0.92 1.38 18.04
N LEU A 322 -0.41 1.40 17.91
CA LEU A 322 -1.27 0.27 18.20
C LEU A 322 -1.40 -0.54 16.91
N ALA A 323 -0.76 -1.69 16.87
CA ALA A 323 -0.71 -2.54 15.70
C ALA A 323 -1.71 -3.69 15.81
N ALA A 324 -2.89 -3.52 15.23
CA ALA A 324 -3.89 -4.57 15.04
C ALA A 324 -3.53 -5.38 13.78
N VAL A 325 -2.63 -6.34 13.94
CA VAL A 325 -1.98 -7.09 12.85
C VAL A 325 -1.80 -8.56 13.25
N PRO A 326 -1.59 -9.50 12.29
CA PRO A 326 -1.22 -10.87 12.64
C PRO A 326 0.01 -10.89 13.57
N PRO A 327 -0.09 -11.48 14.78
CA PRO A 327 0.97 -11.40 15.79
C PRO A 327 2.29 -12.08 15.40
N ASP A 328 2.22 -13.05 14.49
CA ASP A 328 3.35 -13.78 13.90
C ASP A 328 3.67 -13.31 12.47
N GLY A 329 3.35 -12.06 12.14
CA GLY A 329 3.56 -11.46 10.84
C GLY A 329 4.67 -10.43 10.82
N ALA A 330 5.20 -10.16 9.62
CA ALA A 330 6.33 -9.25 9.38
C ALA A 330 6.11 -7.83 9.93
N ALA A 331 4.86 -7.33 9.96
CA ALA A 331 4.56 -6.03 10.56
C ALA A 331 4.65 -6.07 12.08
N ALA A 332 4.19 -7.16 12.72
CA ALA A 332 4.31 -7.34 14.16
C ALA A 332 5.78 -7.41 14.60
N ASP A 333 6.59 -8.17 13.85
CA ASP A 333 8.02 -8.30 14.12
C ASP A 333 8.71 -6.94 14.03
N LEU A 334 8.47 -6.18 12.96
CA LEU A 334 9.06 -4.85 12.80
C LEU A 334 8.66 -3.88 13.93
N ILE A 335 7.40 -3.89 14.39
CA ILE A 335 6.95 -3.05 15.51
C ILE A 335 7.62 -3.46 16.83
N ARG A 336 7.80 -4.77 17.07
CA ARG A 336 8.52 -5.25 18.27
C ARG A 336 10.00 -4.94 18.23
N GLU A 337 10.67 -5.20 17.11
CA GLU A 337 12.11 -4.95 16.94
C GLU A 337 12.46 -3.46 17.07
N THR A 338 11.58 -2.59 16.60
CA THR A 338 11.77 -1.13 16.74
C THR A 338 11.30 -0.59 18.10
N GLY A 339 10.61 -1.39 18.90
CA GLY A 339 9.99 -0.92 20.15
C GLY A 339 8.91 0.14 19.95
N ALA A 340 8.36 0.26 18.74
CA ALA A 340 7.53 1.39 18.34
C ALA A 340 6.07 1.30 18.83
N GLY A 341 5.64 0.18 19.44
CA GLY A 341 4.25 0.08 19.85
C GLY A 341 3.83 -1.24 20.46
N ILE A 342 2.52 -1.41 20.53
CA ILE A 342 1.83 -2.59 21.08
C ILE A 342 1.22 -3.37 19.93
N VAL A 343 1.37 -4.69 19.95
CA VAL A 343 0.78 -5.60 18.94
C VAL A 343 -0.37 -6.37 19.54
N ALA A 344 -1.51 -6.35 18.87
CA ALA A 344 -2.67 -7.20 19.14
C ALA A 344 -3.13 -7.88 17.85
N ALA A 345 -3.81 -9.03 17.94
CA ALA A 345 -4.40 -9.65 16.75
C ALA A 345 -5.55 -8.78 16.21
N PRO A 346 -5.74 -8.73 14.87
CA PRO A 346 -6.67 -7.76 14.27
C PRO A 346 -8.14 -8.02 14.60
N ASP A 347 -8.49 -9.26 14.96
CA ASP A 347 -9.84 -9.68 15.29
C ASP A 347 -10.04 -9.93 16.81
N ASP A 348 -9.01 -9.69 17.62
CA ASP A 348 -9.02 -9.89 19.08
C ASP A 348 -9.48 -8.61 19.80
N VAL A 349 -10.78 -8.50 20.04
CA VAL A 349 -11.38 -7.34 20.71
C VAL A 349 -10.83 -7.16 22.12
N ASP A 350 -10.61 -8.22 22.88
CA ASP A 350 -10.11 -8.14 24.25
C ASP A 350 -8.65 -7.71 24.27
N GLY A 351 -7.80 -8.27 23.42
CA GLY A 351 -6.39 -7.85 23.28
C GLY A 351 -6.27 -6.40 22.80
N LEU A 352 -7.13 -5.94 21.90
CA LEU A 352 -7.21 -4.55 21.48
C LEU A 352 -7.66 -3.62 22.63
N ARG A 353 -8.62 -4.07 23.45
CA ARG A 353 -9.06 -3.33 24.62
C ARG A 353 -7.95 -3.19 25.66
N GLU A 354 -7.21 -4.26 25.93
CA GLU A 354 -6.06 -4.22 26.85
C GLU A 354 -4.98 -3.27 26.34
N ALA A 355 -4.68 -3.29 25.04
CA ALA A 355 -3.74 -2.37 24.42
C ALA A 355 -4.19 -0.90 24.51
N LEU A 356 -5.49 -0.63 24.36
CA LEU A 356 -6.07 0.69 24.55
C LEU A 356 -5.95 1.17 26.00
N LEU A 357 -6.28 0.31 26.97
CA LEU A 357 -6.12 0.62 28.40
C LEU A 357 -4.68 0.89 28.79
N GLU A 358 -3.72 0.17 28.20
CA GLU A 358 -2.30 0.39 28.40
C GLU A 358 -1.84 1.76 27.84
N LEU A 359 -2.29 2.11 26.61
CA LEU A 359 -1.98 3.42 26.02
C LEU A 359 -2.58 4.56 26.84
N ASP A 360 -3.81 4.41 27.32
CA ASP A 360 -4.49 5.40 28.14
C ASP A 360 -3.79 5.60 29.48
N ARG A 361 -3.37 4.51 30.13
CA ARG A 361 -2.61 4.57 31.38
C ARG A 361 -1.28 5.33 31.18
N ARG A 362 -0.55 5.04 30.09
CA ARG A 362 0.68 5.77 29.75
C ARG A 362 0.40 7.24 29.47
N PHE A 363 -0.66 7.53 28.74
CA PHE A 363 -1.07 8.90 28.43
C PHE A 363 -1.31 9.73 29.68
N HIS A 364 -2.01 9.17 30.69
CA HIS A 364 -2.30 9.87 31.93
C HIS A 364 -1.14 9.87 32.94
N SER A 365 -0.15 8.99 32.82
CA SER A 365 0.99 8.90 33.73
C SER A 365 2.20 9.74 33.36
N GLY A 366 2.19 10.45 32.24
CA GLY A 366 3.33 11.28 31.81
C GLY A 366 3.29 11.60 30.31
N GLY A 367 2.16 11.29 29.67
CA GLY A 367 1.98 11.43 28.23
C GLY A 367 2.58 10.26 27.43
N LEU A 368 2.35 10.30 26.14
CA LEU A 368 2.94 9.36 25.20
C LEU A 368 4.07 10.08 24.45
N PRO A 369 5.33 9.91 24.91
CA PRO A 369 6.47 10.56 24.27
C PRO A 369 6.67 10.02 22.85
N ASP A 370 7.44 10.75 22.06
CA ASP A 370 7.94 10.26 20.80
C ASP A 370 8.71 8.95 20.99
N VAL A 371 8.61 8.08 20.00
CA VAL A 371 9.38 6.84 19.91
C VAL A 371 10.46 7.02 18.85
N PRO A 372 11.62 7.60 19.19
CA PRO A 372 12.67 7.84 18.23
C PRO A 372 13.30 6.52 17.80
N LEU A 373 13.38 6.31 16.49
CA LEU A 373 14.15 5.21 15.94
C LEU A 373 15.65 5.50 16.06
N SER A 374 16.45 4.47 16.36
CA SER A 374 17.91 4.57 16.29
C SER A 374 18.36 4.98 14.88
N GLU A 375 19.55 5.56 14.76
CA GLU A 375 20.13 5.92 13.46
C GLU A 375 20.22 4.71 12.52
N ALA A 376 20.59 3.55 13.04
CA ALA A 376 20.62 2.30 12.26
C ALA A 376 19.25 1.91 11.70
N TRP A 377 18.17 2.06 12.49
CA TRP A 377 16.81 1.83 12.02
C TRP A 377 16.37 2.90 11.02
N ARG A 378 16.66 4.18 11.27
CA ARG A 378 16.36 5.25 10.32
C ARG A 378 17.00 4.99 8.97
N HIS A 379 18.29 4.65 8.93
CA HIS A 379 19.00 4.28 7.72
C HIS A 379 18.35 3.06 7.05
N ARG A 380 18.11 1.97 7.80
CA ARG A 380 17.50 0.74 7.28
C ARG A 380 16.10 0.97 6.74
N LEU A 381 15.32 1.92 7.24
CA LEU A 381 13.95 2.21 6.82
C LEU A 381 13.87 3.39 5.85
N ALA A 382 14.97 4.11 5.63
CA ALA A 382 15.00 5.25 4.71
C ALA A 382 14.71 4.80 3.27
N ARG A 383 13.91 5.57 2.58
CA ARG A 383 13.58 5.31 1.19
C ARG A 383 14.78 5.52 0.25
N SER A 384 15.65 6.49 0.58
CA SER A 384 16.92 6.69 -0.13
C SER A 384 17.75 5.41 -0.17
N THR A 385 17.95 4.76 0.98
CA THR A 385 18.66 3.46 1.08
C THR A 385 18.01 2.39 0.20
N ARG A 386 16.65 2.31 0.18
CA ARG A 386 15.94 1.35 -0.68
C ARG A 386 16.12 1.65 -2.17
N VAL A 387 16.27 2.93 -2.53
CA VAL A 387 16.56 3.30 -3.93
C VAL A 387 18.02 3.04 -4.29
N GLU A 388 18.96 3.23 -3.36
CA GLU A 388 20.36 2.84 -3.55
C GLU A 388 20.50 1.34 -3.84
N GLU A 389 19.86 0.48 -3.04
CA GLU A 389 19.81 -0.97 -3.29
C GLU A 389 19.21 -1.30 -4.67
N THR A 390 18.17 -0.55 -5.07
CA THR A 390 17.58 -0.71 -6.40
C THR A 390 18.56 -0.28 -7.49
N ALA A 391 19.29 0.84 -7.30
CA ALA A 391 20.28 1.33 -8.24
C ALA A 391 21.45 0.34 -8.42
N GLU A 392 21.91 -0.28 -7.35
CA GLU A 392 22.94 -1.34 -7.40
C GLU A 392 22.45 -2.54 -8.21
N LEU A 393 21.23 -2.99 -7.99
CA LEU A 393 20.62 -4.06 -8.79
C LEU A 393 20.57 -3.67 -10.28
N LEU A 394 20.12 -2.45 -10.60
CA LEU A 394 20.03 -1.99 -11.99
C LEU A 394 21.40 -1.97 -12.67
N ARG A 395 22.43 -1.44 -11.99
CA ARG A 395 23.82 -1.42 -12.52
C ARG A 395 24.38 -2.82 -12.75
N SER A 396 23.98 -3.79 -11.92
CA SER A 396 24.42 -5.18 -12.10
C SER A 396 23.80 -5.87 -13.32
N LEU A 397 22.72 -5.30 -13.89
CA LEU A 397 22.01 -5.84 -15.05
C LEU A 397 22.33 -5.10 -16.35
N ALA A 398 22.73 -3.83 -16.27
CA ALA A 398 23.11 -3.00 -17.41
C ALA A 398 24.53 -3.35 -17.90
#